data_fb17b0599b36db8c17407198f3c9cd63
#
_entry.id   fb17b0599b36db8c17407198f3c9cd63
#
_cell.length_a   1.000
_cell.length_b   1.000
_cell.length_c   1.000
_cell.angle_alpha   90.00
_cell.angle_beta   90.00
_cell.angle_gamma   90.00
#
_symmetry.space_group_name_H-M   'P 1'
#
loop_
_entity.id
_entity.type
_entity.pdbx_description
1 polymer ?
#
loop_
_entity_poly.entity_id
_entity_poly.type
_entity_poly.pdbx_seq_one_letter_code
_entity_poly.pdbx_strand_id
1 'polypeptide(L)'
;RGINAKGQGAMPRKKIDKLVEFAKGYGAKGLAYIAIHEDGSWKSSFSKFMTEEQMEALIKAMDGQAGDLLLFAADRNKIVWNVLGALRLELAEQMGLLDKNEYRFVWITEFPLLEWSDEENRFTAMHHPFTMPMDEDLPLLDTDPGAVRAKAYDIVLNGTEIGGGSVRIHQNDVQEKMFEM
;
A
#
# COMPACT_ATOMS: atom_id res chain seq x y z
N ARG A 1 9.23 2.10 0.15
CA ARG A 1 8.26 3.18 0.33
C ARG A 1 8.17 3.58 1.79
N GLY A 2 7.52 4.73 2.11
CA GLY A 2 7.46 5.22 3.48
C GLY A 2 6.22 6.04 3.80
N ILE A 3 6.06 6.32 5.09
CA ILE A 3 5.04 7.20 5.67
C ILE A 3 5.74 8.28 6.47
N ASN A 4 5.27 9.51 6.37
CA ASN A 4 5.66 10.60 7.25
C ASN A 4 4.60 10.76 8.35
N ALA A 5 4.96 10.42 9.59
CA ALA A 5 4.15 10.67 10.77
C ALA A 5 4.49 12.05 11.32
N LYS A 6 3.74 13.06 10.88
CA LYS A 6 3.93 14.47 11.23
C LYS A 6 3.89 14.69 12.74
N GLY A 7 4.88 15.43 13.27
CA GLY A 7 4.97 15.77 14.68
C GLY A 7 5.34 14.59 15.61
N GLN A 8 5.78 13.44 15.08
CA GLN A 8 6.14 12.27 15.89
C GLN A 8 7.66 12.06 16.04
N GLY A 9 8.50 13.03 15.67
CA GLY A 9 9.96 12.96 15.76
C GLY A 9 10.52 12.73 17.15
N ALA A 10 9.78 13.13 18.19
CA ALA A 10 10.12 12.88 19.59
C ALA A 10 9.60 11.53 20.13
N MET A 11 9.06 10.65 19.25
CA MET A 11 8.51 9.34 19.67
C MET A 11 9.58 8.52 20.41
N PRO A 12 9.29 8.03 21.64
CA PRO A 12 10.25 7.24 22.41
C PRO A 12 10.62 5.95 21.68
N ARG A 13 11.88 5.54 21.76
CA ARG A 13 12.42 4.33 21.14
C ARG A 13 11.53 3.09 21.38
N LYS A 14 11.04 2.92 22.60
CA LYS A 14 10.16 1.81 22.95
C LYS A 14 8.86 1.79 22.14
N LYS A 15 8.33 2.96 21.76
CA LYS A 15 7.15 3.05 20.90
C LYS A 15 7.50 2.72 19.44
N ILE A 16 8.65 3.20 18.95
CA ILE A 16 9.15 2.85 17.62
C ILE A 16 9.39 1.34 17.52
N ASP A 17 9.97 0.71 18.55
CA ASP A 17 10.19 -0.74 18.59
C ASP A 17 8.85 -1.52 18.54
N LYS A 18 7.78 -1.00 19.16
CA LYS A 18 6.43 -1.58 19.00
C LYS A 18 5.90 -1.46 17.58
N LEU A 19 6.14 -0.35 16.88
CA LEU A 19 5.76 -0.21 15.47
C LEU A 19 6.55 -1.18 14.57
N VAL A 20 7.82 -1.46 14.91
CA VAL A 20 8.62 -2.50 14.23
C VAL A 20 7.97 -3.87 14.39
N GLU A 21 7.59 -4.26 15.61
CA GLU A 21 6.93 -5.55 15.86
C GLU A 21 5.55 -5.61 15.20
N PHE A 22 4.79 -4.52 15.23
CA PHE A 22 3.53 -4.40 14.49
C PHE A 22 3.74 -4.65 12.99
N ALA A 23 4.72 -3.99 12.37
CA ALA A 23 5.04 -4.17 10.96
C ALA A 23 5.43 -5.61 10.62
N LYS A 24 6.16 -6.30 11.51
CA LYS A 24 6.49 -7.73 11.34
C LYS A 24 5.25 -8.62 11.33
N GLY A 25 4.22 -8.29 12.11
CA GLY A 25 2.93 -8.98 12.07
C GLY A 25 2.23 -8.94 10.70
N TYR A 26 2.58 -7.96 9.85
CA TYR A 26 2.11 -7.83 8.47
C TYR A 26 3.11 -8.31 7.41
N GLY A 27 4.15 -9.05 7.84
CA GLY A 27 5.11 -9.70 6.96
C GLY A 27 6.39 -8.94 6.69
N ALA A 28 6.60 -7.75 7.29
CA ALA A 28 7.88 -7.04 7.16
C ALA A 28 9.01 -7.77 7.89
N LYS A 29 10.21 -7.74 7.33
CA LYS A 29 11.43 -8.19 8.02
C LYS A 29 11.91 -7.19 9.07
N GLY A 30 11.47 -5.95 8.98
CA GLY A 30 11.78 -4.84 9.87
C GLY A 30 11.15 -3.54 9.37
N LEU A 31 11.30 -2.48 10.15
CA LEU A 31 10.85 -1.14 9.82
C LEU A 31 12.01 -0.16 10.04
N ALA A 32 12.43 0.49 8.98
CA ALA A 32 13.48 1.51 9.06
C ALA A 32 12.84 2.88 9.39
N TYR A 33 13.58 3.77 10.04
CA TYR A 33 13.05 5.06 10.41
C TYR A 33 14.11 6.17 10.41
N ILE A 34 13.62 7.42 10.26
CA ILE A 34 14.34 8.67 10.53
C ILE A 34 13.45 9.47 11.47
N ALA A 35 13.98 9.82 12.66
CA ALA A 35 13.34 10.74 13.58
C ALA A 35 14.02 12.10 13.45
N ILE A 36 13.28 13.12 13.04
CA ILE A 36 13.75 14.49 12.87
C ILE A 36 13.37 15.26 14.14
N HIS A 37 14.35 15.79 14.85
CA HIS A 37 14.14 16.57 16.05
C HIS A 37 13.71 18.01 15.72
N GLU A 38 13.19 18.72 16.72
CA GLU A 38 12.74 20.13 16.59
C GLU A 38 13.86 21.10 16.16
N ASP A 39 15.10 20.78 16.48
CA ASP A 39 16.28 21.55 16.09
C ASP A 39 16.77 21.24 14.65
N GLY A 40 16.05 20.39 13.93
CA GLY A 40 16.39 19.94 12.58
C GLY A 40 17.43 18.82 12.53
N SER A 41 18.04 18.45 13.66
CA SER A 41 18.88 17.25 13.72
C SER A 41 18.05 15.99 13.55
N TRP A 42 18.66 14.92 13.08
CA TRP A 42 17.92 13.66 12.87
C TRP A 42 18.70 12.43 13.37
N LYS A 43 17.96 11.38 13.73
CA LYS A 43 18.46 10.05 14.03
C LYS A 43 17.81 9.03 13.12
N SER A 44 18.58 8.03 12.68
CA SER A 44 18.09 6.99 11.78
C SER A 44 18.56 5.62 12.22
N SER A 45 17.77 4.60 11.90
CA SER A 45 18.13 3.19 12.08
C SER A 45 19.13 2.68 11.04
N PHE A 46 19.37 3.41 9.95
CA PHE A 46 20.15 2.95 8.79
C PHE A 46 21.15 3.98 8.24
N SER A 47 21.33 5.13 8.87
CA SER A 47 22.22 6.21 8.39
C SER A 47 23.66 5.74 8.11
N LYS A 48 24.15 4.74 8.84
CA LYS A 48 25.49 4.19 8.63
C LYS A 48 25.71 3.55 7.22
N PHE A 49 24.66 3.32 6.48
CA PHE A 49 24.71 2.73 5.14
C PHE A 49 24.50 3.75 4.00
N MET A 50 24.32 5.03 4.34
CA MET A 50 24.01 6.10 3.40
C MET A 50 24.89 7.33 3.64
N THR A 51 25.09 8.13 2.60
CA THR A 51 25.74 9.43 2.72
C THR A 51 24.76 10.46 3.28
N GLU A 52 25.28 11.57 3.81
CA GLU A 52 24.46 12.68 4.32
C GLU A 52 23.55 13.25 3.22
N GLU A 53 24.08 13.45 2.01
CA GLU A 53 23.32 13.90 0.84
C GLU A 53 22.15 12.97 0.47
N GLN A 54 22.35 11.66 0.57
CA GLN A 54 21.31 10.66 0.34
C GLN A 54 20.22 10.74 1.43
N MET A 55 20.62 10.94 2.68
CA MET A 55 19.68 11.10 3.80
C MET A 55 18.84 12.36 3.65
N GLU A 56 19.45 13.49 3.30
CA GLU A 56 18.76 14.75 3.04
C GLU A 56 17.79 14.63 1.85
N ALA A 57 18.21 13.99 0.75
CA ALA A 57 17.36 13.74 -0.39
C ALA A 57 16.14 12.87 -0.02
N LEU A 58 16.33 11.87 0.84
CA LEU A 58 15.26 11.00 1.32
C LEU A 58 14.29 11.77 2.23
N ILE A 59 14.79 12.58 3.16
CA ILE A 59 13.98 13.44 4.04
C ILE A 59 13.15 14.39 3.17
N LYS A 60 13.77 15.05 2.19
CA LYS A 60 13.09 15.94 1.25
C LYS A 60 12.01 15.22 0.42
N ALA A 61 12.32 14.04 -0.10
CA ALA A 61 11.36 13.25 -0.90
C ALA A 61 10.13 12.81 -0.09
N MET A 62 10.28 12.71 1.25
CA MET A 62 9.21 12.36 2.19
C MET A 62 8.49 13.60 2.77
N ASP A 63 8.79 14.81 2.31
CA ASP A 63 8.32 16.05 2.88
C ASP A 63 8.55 16.11 4.42
N GLY A 64 9.72 15.61 4.84
CA GLY A 64 10.12 15.58 6.26
C GLY A 64 10.50 16.96 6.77
N GLN A 65 9.94 17.33 7.91
CA GLN A 65 10.19 18.59 8.59
C GLN A 65 10.66 18.36 10.02
N ALA A 66 11.17 19.40 10.69
CA ALA A 66 11.50 19.32 12.11
C ALA A 66 10.30 18.82 12.91
N GLY A 67 10.54 17.88 13.81
CA GLY A 67 9.51 17.23 14.61
C GLY A 67 8.84 15.99 13.96
N ASP A 68 9.19 15.58 12.74
CA ASP A 68 8.56 14.46 12.03
C ASP A 68 9.27 13.12 12.26
N LEU A 69 8.50 12.02 12.17
CA LEU A 69 9.01 10.66 12.15
C LEU A 69 8.73 10.03 10.79
N LEU A 70 9.78 9.70 10.04
CA LEU A 70 9.68 9.01 8.75
C LEU A 70 9.88 7.51 8.98
N LEU A 71 8.96 6.71 8.48
CA LEU A 71 8.96 5.25 8.59
C LEU A 71 9.02 4.62 7.20
N PHE A 72 9.85 3.59 7.04
CA PHE A 72 10.11 2.98 5.73
C PHE A 72 9.97 1.46 5.79
N ALA A 73 9.27 0.91 4.80
CA ALA A 73 9.23 -0.52 4.52
C ALA A 73 9.89 -0.81 3.16
N ALA A 74 10.74 -1.82 3.12
CA ALA A 74 11.45 -2.26 1.93
C ALA A 74 11.35 -3.79 1.81
N ASP A 75 10.56 -4.26 0.86
CA ASP A 75 10.32 -5.67 0.52
C ASP A 75 9.61 -5.76 -0.84
N ARG A 76 9.07 -6.93 -1.20
CA ARG A 76 8.15 -7.09 -2.34
C ARG A 76 6.94 -6.15 -2.20
N ASN A 77 6.41 -5.65 -3.29
CA ASN A 77 5.33 -4.65 -3.29
C ASN A 77 4.12 -5.06 -2.42
N LYS A 78 3.66 -6.30 -2.50
CA LYS A 78 2.52 -6.82 -1.71
C LYS A 78 2.76 -6.65 -0.20
N ILE A 79 3.96 -6.99 0.28
CA ILE A 79 4.36 -6.83 1.69
C ILE A 79 4.41 -5.34 2.07
N VAL A 80 5.05 -4.52 1.24
CA VAL A 80 5.17 -3.07 1.49
C VAL A 80 3.81 -2.41 1.59
N TRP A 81 2.88 -2.74 0.70
CA TRP A 81 1.53 -2.17 0.72
C TRP A 81 0.74 -2.59 1.96
N ASN A 82 0.78 -3.87 2.34
CA ASN A 82 0.12 -4.39 3.54
C ASN A 82 0.66 -3.71 4.80
N VAL A 83 1.98 -3.65 4.93
CA VAL A 83 2.66 -3.05 6.09
C VAL A 83 2.34 -1.56 6.20
N LEU A 84 2.51 -0.79 5.13
CA LEU A 84 2.30 0.65 5.18
C LEU A 84 0.81 1.00 5.29
N GLY A 85 -0.08 0.20 4.68
CA GLY A 85 -1.53 0.35 4.84
C GLY A 85 -1.97 0.19 6.29
N ALA A 86 -1.56 -0.91 6.94
CA ALA A 86 -1.84 -1.16 8.34
C ALA A 86 -1.20 -0.11 9.27
N LEU A 87 0.08 0.24 9.02
CA LEU A 87 0.81 1.22 9.80
C LEU A 87 0.18 2.61 9.73
N ARG A 88 -0.36 3.00 8.58
CA ARG A 88 -1.07 4.27 8.40
C ARG A 88 -2.28 4.38 9.34
N LEU A 89 -3.06 3.31 9.45
CA LEU A 89 -4.24 3.27 10.32
C LEU A 89 -3.84 3.28 11.80
N GLU A 90 -2.85 2.47 12.17
CA GLU A 90 -2.31 2.41 13.54
C GLU A 90 -1.78 3.77 14.00
N LEU A 91 -1.01 4.44 13.16
CA LEU A 91 -0.51 5.79 13.45
C LEU A 91 -1.64 6.82 13.55
N ALA A 92 -2.63 6.76 12.64
CA ALA A 92 -3.76 7.68 12.66
C ALA A 92 -4.58 7.54 13.95
N GLU A 93 -4.76 6.32 14.45
CA GLU A 93 -5.43 6.06 15.73
C GLU A 93 -4.61 6.57 16.91
N GLN A 94 -3.31 6.25 16.97
CA GLN A 94 -2.41 6.72 18.03
C GLN A 94 -2.29 8.25 18.09
N MET A 95 -2.37 8.92 16.95
CA MET A 95 -2.31 10.38 16.80
C MET A 95 -3.67 11.07 16.98
N GLY A 96 -4.76 10.31 17.15
CA GLY A 96 -6.11 10.87 17.31
C GLY A 96 -6.64 11.56 16.04
N LEU A 97 -6.19 11.14 14.86
CA LEU A 97 -6.58 11.72 13.57
C LEU A 97 -7.90 11.17 13.02
N LEU A 98 -8.45 10.13 13.64
CA LEU A 98 -9.70 9.51 13.19
C LEU A 98 -10.89 10.20 13.87
N ASP A 99 -11.68 10.95 13.11
CA ASP A 99 -12.96 11.48 13.57
C ASP A 99 -14.08 10.48 13.27
N LYS A 100 -14.65 9.90 14.32
CA LYS A 100 -15.74 8.90 14.23
C LYS A 100 -17.08 9.51 13.78
N ASN A 101 -17.21 10.84 13.80
CA ASN A 101 -18.42 11.55 13.38
C ASN A 101 -18.33 12.00 11.91
N GLU A 102 -17.20 11.81 11.27
CA GLU A 102 -16.98 12.15 9.87
C GLU A 102 -17.25 10.93 8.97
N TYR A 103 -18.00 11.11 7.91
CA TYR A 103 -18.33 10.08 6.92
C TYR A 103 -17.67 10.43 5.60
N ARG A 104 -16.65 9.64 5.20
CA ARG A 104 -15.90 9.82 3.95
C ARG A 104 -16.11 8.63 3.04
N PHE A 105 -16.72 8.88 1.89
CA PHE A 105 -16.92 7.88 0.84
C PHE A 105 -15.81 7.98 -0.19
N VAL A 106 -15.38 6.82 -0.71
CA VAL A 106 -14.45 6.73 -1.84
C VAL A 106 -14.87 5.58 -2.75
N TRP A 107 -14.79 5.80 -4.06
CA TRP A 107 -14.85 4.75 -5.05
C TRP A 107 -13.46 4.20 -5.28
N ILE A 108 -13.32 2.89 -5.21
CA ILE A 108 -12.13 2.16 -5.65
C ILE A 108 -12.48 1.56 -7.01
N THR A 109 -11.65 1.83 -8.00
CA THR A 109 -11.84 1.39 -9.38
C THR A 109 -10.52 0.88 -9.96
N GLU A 110 -10.57 0.34 -11.19
CA GLU A 110 -9.38 -0.13 -11.90
C GLU A 110 -8.59 -1.19 -11.12
N PHE A 111 -9.30 -2.11 -10.47
CA PHE A 111 -8.65 -3.25 -9.83
C PHE A 111 -7.85 -4.08 -10.85
N PRO A 112 -6.75 -4.72 -10.46
CA PRO A 112 -6.16 -5.77 -11.28
C PRO A 112 -7.21 -6.85 -11.61
N LEU A 113 -7.26 -7.29 -12.86
CA LEU A 113 -8.15 -8.37 -13.28
C LEU A 113 -7.65 -9.72 -12.75
N LEU A 114 -6.34 -9.89 -12.79
CA LEU A 114 -5.64 -11.13 -12.46
C LEU A 114 -4.56 -10.86 -11.41
N GLU A 115 -4.29 -11.85 -10.56
CA GLU A 115 -3.13 -11.86 -9.69
C GLU A 115 -2.34 -13.17 -9.88
N TRP A 116 -1.01 -13.09 -9.70
CA TRP A 116 -0.16 -14.25 -9.75
C TRP A 116 -0.29 -15.08 -8.47
N SER A 117 -0.60 -16.35 -8.61
CA SER A 117 -0.61 -17.33 -7.54
C SER A 117 0.72 -18.08 -7.51
N ASP A 118 1.51 -17.89 -6.46
CA ASP A 118 2.76 -18.65 -6.25
C ASP A 118 2.47 -20.14 -5.99
N GLU A 119 1.29 -20.48 -5.46
CA GLU A 119 0.90 -21.86 -5.15
C GLU A 119 0.51 -22.62 -6.43
N GLU A 120 -0.28 -21.98 -7.31
CA GLU A 120 -0.76 -22.59 -8.55
C GLU A 120 0.21 -22.36 -9.71
N ASN A 121 1.21 -21.49 -9.54
CA ASN A 121 2.18 -21.09 -10.56
C ASN A 121 1.51 -20.60 -11.87
N ARG A 122 0.41 -19.84 -11.72
CA ARG A 122 -0.35 -19.24 -12.80
C ARG A 122 -1.06 -17.97 -12.36
N PHE A 123 -1.62 -17.24 -13.32
CA PHE A 123 -2.56 -16.16 -13.02
C PHE A 123 -3.92 -16.72 -12.59
N THR A 124 -4.53 -16.07 -11.61
CA THR A 124 -5.89 -16.37 -11.14
C THR A 124 -6.72 -15.08 -11.13
N ALA A 125 -8.03 -15.21 -11.32
CA ALA A 125 -8.92 -14.05 -11.24
C ALA A 125 -8.88 -13.44 -9.84
N MET A 126 -8.64 -12.14 -9.76
CA MET A 126 -8.54 -11.45 -8.46
C MET A 126 -9.90 -11.42 -7.72
N HIS A 127 -11.00 -11.19 -8.43
CA HIS A 127 -12.36 -11.14 -7.87
C HIS A 127 -13.20 -12.31 -8.36
N HIS A 128 -13.44 -12.38 -9.67
CA HIS A 128 -14.30 -13.39 -10.26
C HIS A 128 -13.95 -13.63 -11.73
N PRO A 129 -13.90 -14.88 -12.21
CA PRO A 129 -13.51 -15.19 -13.58
C PRO A 129 -14.48 -14.67 -14.67
N PHE A 130 -15.64 -14.17 -14.28
CA PHE A 130 -16.60 -13.53 -15.20
C PHE A 130 -16.53 -12.00 -15.17
N THR A 131 -15.52 -11.42 -14.54
CA THR A 131 -15.32 -9.97 -14.52
C THR A 131 -14.73 -9.51 -15.85
N MET A 132 -15.38 -8.51 -16.47
CA MET A 132 -14.92 -7.92 -17.73
C MET A 132 -13.62 -7.13 -17.53
N PRO A 133 -12.58 -7.35 -18.35
CA PRO A 133 -11.43 -6.46 -18.43
C PRO A 133 -11.82 -5.08 -18.97
N MET A 134 -10.99 -4.07 -18.72
CA MET A 134 -11.08 -2.78 -19.40
C MET A 134 -10.89 -2.98 -20.90
N ASP A 135 -11.66 -2.26 -21.73
CA ASP A 135 -11.64 -2.46 -23.18
C ASP A 135 -10.26 -2.15 -23.78
N GLU A 136 -9.60 -1.12 -23.27
CA GLU A 136 -8.25 -0.74 -23.70
C GLU A 136 -7.16 -1.73 -23.28
N ASP A 137 -7.42 -2.57 -22.29
CA ASP A 137 -6.46 -3.54 -21.75
C ASP A 137 -6.64 -4.95 -22.37
N LEU A 138 -7.66 -5.19 -23.19
CA LEU A 138 -7.90 -6.48 -23.84
C LEU A 138 -6.67 -7.06 -24.56
N PRO A 139 -5.87 -6.26 -25.30
CA PRO A 139 -4.65 -6.79 -25.96
C PRO A 139 -3.58 -7.27 -24.97
N LEU A 140 -3.60 -6.77 -23.72
CA LEU A 140 -2.63 -7.15 -22.68
C LEU A 140 -2.88 -8.57 -22.14
N LEU A 141 -4.08 -9.13 -22.32
CA LEU A 141 -4.36 -10.52 -21.92
C LEU A 141 -3.35 -11.51 -22.51
N ASP A 142 -2.87 -11.26 -23.73
CA ASP A 142 -1.92 -12.13 -24.42
C ASP A 142 -0.45 -11.77 -24.13
N THR A 143 -0.13 -10.55 -23.68
CA THR A 143 1.23 -10.05 -23.60
C THR A 143 1.70 -9.73 -22.18
N ASP A 144 0.81 -9.20 -21.34
CA ASP A 144 1.08 -8.84 -19.94
C ASP A 144 -0.21 -8.94 -19.10
N PRO A 145 -0.70 -10.17 -18.82
CA PRO A 145 -1.96 -10.40 -18.12
C PRO A 145 -1.97 -9.77 -16.70
N GLY A 146 -0.80 -9.61 -16.07
CA GLY A 146 -0.69 -8.97 -14.77
C GLY A 146 -0.96 -7.46 -14.76
N ALA A 147 -0.92 -6.80 -15.93
CA ALA A 147 -1.21 -5.38 -16.09
C ALA A 147 -2.68 -5.09 -16.44
N VAL A 148 -3.48 -6.12 -16.73
CA VAL A 148 -4.88 -5.96 -17.14
C VAL A 148 -5.74 -5.50 -15.96
N ARG A 149 -6.49 -4.41 -16.15
CA ARG A 149 -7.45 -3.87 -15.16
C ARG A 149 -8.84 -4.43 -15.39
N ALA A 150 -9.58 -4.57 -14.30
CA ALA A 150 -10.96 -5.04 -14.27
C ALA A 150 -11.96 -3.88 -14.33
N LYS A 151 -13.08 -4.06 -15.00
CA LYS A 151 -14.29 -3.22 -14.84
C LYS A 151 -15.02 -3.59 -13.55
N ALA A 152 -14.30 -3.46 -12.42
CA ALA A 152 -14.81 -3.68 -11.08
C ALA A 152 -14.71 -2.39 -10.26
N TYR A 153 -15.55 -2.28 -9.26
CA TYR A 153 -15.62 -1.10 -8.40
C TYR A 153 -16.16 -1.46 -7.03
N ASP A 154 -15.63 -0.79 -6.00
CA ASP A 154 -16.14 -0.83 -4.65
C ASP A 154 -16.45 0.57 -4.16
N ILE A 155 -17.52 0.71 -3.37
CA ILE A 155 -17.78 1.88 -2.56
C ILE A 155 -17.34 1.61 -1.14
N VAL A 156 -16.47 2.47 -0.64
CA VAL A 156 -15.85 2.34 0.69
C VAL A 156 -16.24 3.53 1.55
N LEU A 157 -16.69 3.27 2.77
CA LEU A 157 -16.97 4.27 3.79
C LEU A 157 -15.98 4.13 4.93
N ASN A 158 -15.19 5.17 5.19
CA ASN A 158 -14.20 5.21 6.28
C ASN A 158 -13.29 3.97 6.35
N GLY A 159 -12.88 3.44 5.19
CA GLY A 159 -12.03 2.25 5.10
C GLY A 159 -12.77 0.91 5.13
N THR A 160 -14.11 0.92 5.24
CA THR A 160 -14.94 -0.29 5.17
C THR A 160 -15.67 -0.34 3.84
N GLU A 161 -15.51 -1.42 3.09
CA GLU A 161 -16.32 -1.70 1.90
C GLU A 161 -17.78 -1.87 2.32
N ILE A 162 -18.68 -1.10 1.71
CA ILE A 162 -20.11 -1.14 1.95
C ILE A 162 -20.91 -1.67 0.74
N GLY A 163 -20.24 -1.87 -0.37
CA GLY A 163 -20.81 -2.48 -1.57
C GLY A 163 -19.82 -2.45 -2.71
N GLY A 164 -20.01 -3.32 -3.68
CA GLY A 164 -19.16 -3.40 -4.86
C GLY A 164 -19.85 -4.16 -5.98
N GLY A 165 -19.22 -4.13 -7.15
CA GLY A 165 -19.73 -4.81 -8.32
C GLY A 165 -18.75 -4.83 -9.48
N SER A 166 -19.16 -5.52 -10.57
CA SER A 166 -18.37 -5.54 -11.79
C SER A 166 -19.28 -5.68 -13.01
N VAL A 167 -18.78 -5.19 -14.14
CA VAL A 167 -19.33 -5.54 -15.44
C VAL A 167 -18.96 -7.00 -15.75
N ARG A 168 -19.92 -7.78 -16.21
CA ARG A 168 -19.69 -9.20 -16.55
C ARG A 168 -19.27 -9.35 -18.01
N ILE A 169 -18.42 -10.34 -18.27
CA ILE A 169 -18.04 -10.72 -19.63
C ILE A 169 -19.30 -11.21 -20.36
N HIS A 170 -19.48 -10.73 -21.57
CA HIS A 170 -20.57 -11.11 -22.49
C HIS A 170 -20.04 -11.55 -23.87
N GLN A 171 -18.73 -11.57 -24.04
CA GLN A 171 -18.02 -11.99 -25.25
C GLN A 171 -17.39 -13.37 -25.00
N ASN A 172 -17.73 -14.35 -25.84
CA ASN A 172 -17.28 -15.74 -25.66
C ASN A 172 -15.75 -15.87 -25.73
N ASP A 173 -15.12 -15.18 -26.68
CA ASP A 173 -13.67 -15.20 -26.89
C ASP A 173 -12.89 -14.64 -25.69
N VAL A 174 -13.40 -13.60 -25.05
CA VAL A 174 -12.83 -13.03 -23.81
C VAL A 174 -13.01 -14.02 -22.66
N GLN A 175 -14.19 -14.66 -22.57
CA GLN A 175 -14.46 -15.62 -21.49
C GLN A 175 -13.59 -16.87 -21.61
N GLU A 176 -13.40 -17.39 -22.84
CA GLU A 176 -12.52 -18.53 -23.09
C GLU A 176 -11.08 -18.21 -22.66
N LYS A 177 -10.54 -17.06 -23.05
CA LYS A 177 -9.22 -16.60 -22.59
C LYS A 177 -9.09 -16.56 -21.07
N MET A 178 -10.11 -16.07 -20.38
CA MET A 178 -10.10 -16.03 -18.91
C MET A 178 -10.07 -17.41 -18.24
N PHE A 179 -10.58 -18.43 -18.92
CA PHE A 179 -10.54 -19.81 -18.42
C PHE A 179 -9.22 -20.54 -18.75
N GLU A 180 -8.50 -20.09 -19.76
CA GLU A 180 -7.21 -20.66 -20.16
C GLU A 180 -6.03 -20.16 -19.28
N MET A 181 -6.22 -19.05 -18.59
CA MET A 181 -5.20 -18.45 -17.68
C MET A 181 -5.15 -19.15 -16.34
#